data_7f479998695db1fd7c8953514a71ae62
#
_entry.id   7f479998695db1fd7c8953514a71ae62
#
_cell.length_a   1.000
_cell.length_b   1.000
_cell.length_c   1.000
_cell.angle_alpha   90.00
_cell.angle_beta   90.00
_cell.angle_gamma   90.00
#
_symmetry.space_group_name_H-M   'P 1'
#
loop_
_entity.id
_entity.type
_entity.pdbx_description
1 polymer ?
#
loop_
_entity_poly.entity_id
_entity_poly.type
_entity_poly.pdbx_seq_one_letter_code
_entity_poly.pdbx_strand_id
1 'polypeptide(L)'
;MNLTDEEILELHDLLNGLVERNLPPIKLKRLENWILESPIVRREYVSFMDMSSSLSHYAEEIVSDEDEISDEDCEQENKTIKFFRPFLGIAALFILSLTLFNFMSHNFSEQDGEIFSKEKGIQVVNDFSSTEKSVFAVLTKTVGLEWSNDSSYRPVLGQTLENGILNVSEGLAQIEFIQGATVILEGPAVFEITGTNTGVLTQGKLRANVPPVAKGFAVDLPRGNLVDLGTEFGLNVHDGGSTEIFVYKGKIKYDGLSTSNESYTREVSTGEALFIDPYGYPNWIEMPSESFLGAAELAFISMEQSQTRYSSWIALSEEIAGLDETLLYYSFDNHSPWSRTLNDLSRNSNGAVVGCKWTDGRWAGKSALDFTNKNDQVRLELPTQHLAITLGAWIKLDKLNEYPVPIISSDSNTNGAVSWFINPDGKLVLQITKD
;
A
#
# COMPACT_ATOMS: atom_id res chain seq x y z
N MET A 1 18.65 3.51 -14.82
CA MET A 1 19.48 4.74 -14.75
C MET A 1 19.14 5.38 -13.43
N ASN A 2 20.07 5.55 -12.50
CA ASN A 2 19.83 6.24 -11.23
C ASN A 2 20.08 7.73 -11.45
N LEU A 3 19.36 8.56 -10.67
CA LEU A 3 19.63 9.99 -10.64
C LEU A 3 21.04 10.25 -10.10
N THR A 4 21.70 11.26 -10.61
CA THR A 4 22.98 11.76 -10.07
C THR A 4 22.71 12.54 -8.78
N ASP A 5 23.74 12.75 -7.95
CA ASP A 5 23.60 13.51 -6.71
C ASP A 5 23.10 14.96 -6.95
N GLU A 6 23.52 15.57 -8.07
CA GLU A 6 23.04 16.90 -8.47
C GLU A 6 21.56 16.88 -8.87
N GLU A 7 21.11 15.83 -9.57
CA GLU A 7 19.70 15.65 -9.94
C GLU A 7 18.81 15.39 -8.73
N ILE A 8 19.30 14.64 -7.74
CA ILE A 8 18.58 14.41 -6.46
C ILE A 8 18.41 15.72 -5.70
N LEU A 9 19.46 16.53 -5.59
CA LEU A 9 19.40 17.82 -4.92
C LEU A 9 18.45 18.79 -5.64
N GLU A 10 18.50 18.82 -6.97
CA GLU A 10 17.60 19.64 -7.77
C GLU A 10 16.14 19.18 -7.60
N LEU A 11 15.90 17.87 -7.60
CA LEU A 11 14.55 17.30 -7.38
C LEU A 11 14.00 17.70 -6.02
N HIS A 12 14.80 17.60 -4.95
CA HIS A 12 14.38 17.98 -3.61
C HIS A 12 14.12 19.49 -3.50
N ASP A 13 14.92 20.36 -4.16
CA ASP A 13 14.65 21.81 -4.22
C ASP A 13 13.32 22.12 -4.89
N LEU A 14 13.01 21.41 -5.99
CA LEU A 14 11.73 21.56 -6.70
C LEU A 14 10.55 21.06 -5.86
N LEU A 15 10.69 19.93 -5.16
CA LEU A 15 9.65 19.35 -4.32
C LEU A 15 9.36 20.21 -3.08
N ASN A 16 10.39 20.71 -2.41
CA ASN A 16 10.24 21.67 -1.31
C ASN A 16 9.53 22.94 -1.77
N GLY A 17 9.95 23.51 -2.90
CA GLY A 17 9.31 24.70 -3.46
C GLY A 17 7.85 24.48 -3.86
N LEU A 18 7.48 23.25 -4.25
CA LEU A 18 6.11 22.88 -4.54
C LEU A 18 5.24 22.84 -3.27
N VAL A 19 5.72 22.22 -2.20
CA VAL A 19 5.03 22.13 -0.90
C VAL A 19 4.87 23.51 -0.26
N GLU A 20 5.91 24.36 -0.31
CA GLU A 20 5.88 25.73 0.18
C GLU A 20 5.04 26.68 -0.71
N ARG A 21 4.49 26.19 -1.81
CA ARG A 21 3.74 26.98 -2.80
C ARG A 21 4.54 28.17 -3.36
N ASN A 22 5.85 28.04 -3.40
CA ASN A 22 6.80 29.10 -3.84
C ASN A 22 7.55 28.72 -5.13
N LEU A 23 7.05 27.75 -5.89
CA LEU A 23 7.71 27.27 -7.10
C LEU A 23 7.38 28.15 -8.31
N PRO A 24 8.37 28.78 -8.97
CA PRO A 24 8.13 29.57 -10.19
C PRO A 24 7.57 28.70 -11.32
N PRO A 25 6.71 29.26 -12.23
CA PRO A 25 6.06 28.48 -13.28
C PRO A 25 7.02 27.70 -14.20
N ILE A 26 8.21 28.22 -14.43
CA ILE A 26 9.25 27.56 -15.24
C ILE A 26 9.79 26.31 -14.53
N LYS A 27 10.05 26.40 -13.22
CA LYS A 27 10.50 25.27 -12.39
C LYS A 27 9.39 24.22 -12.22
N LEU A 28 8.13 24.64 -12.07
CA LEU A 28 6.98 23.73 -12.03
C LEU A 28 6.87 22.91 -13.30
N LYS A 29 6.96 23.54 -14.46
CA LYS A 29 6.92 22.85 -15.76
C LYS A 29 8.09 21.89 -15.96
N ARG A 30 9.27 22.22 -15.43
CA ARG A 30 10.43 21.31 -15.43
C ARG A 30 10.15 20.09 -14.57
N LEU A 31 9.59 20.25 -13.37
CA LEU A 31 9.20 19.15 -12.47
C LEU A 31 8.14 18.26 -13.12
N GLU A 32 7.10 18.83 -13.71
CA GLU A 32 6.04 18.10 -14.42
C GLU A 32 6.62 17.22 -15.54
N ASN A 33 7.46 17.78 -16.40
CA ASN A 33 8.11 17.04 -17.48
C ASN A 33 8.99 15.90 -16.92
N TRP A 34 9.72 16.18 -15.87
CA TRP A 34 10.61 15.21 -15.25
C TRP A 34 9.87 14.04 -14.60
N ILE A 35 8.72 14.32 -13.94
CA ILE A 35 7.80 13.30 -13.43
C ILE A 35 7.23 12.43 -14.56
N LEU A 36 6.93 13.02 -15.73
CA LEU A 36 6.40 12.29 -16.88
C LEU A 36 7.46 11.39 -17.53
N GLU A 37 8.71 11.84 -17.63
CA GLU A 37 9.78 11.17 -18.33
C GLU A 37 10.49 10.09 -17.50
N SER A 38 10.59 10.27 -16.16
CA SER A 38 11.37 9.39 -15.29
C SER A 38 10.50 8.66 -14.25
N PRO A 39 10.41 7.30 -14.29
CA PRO A 39 9.73 6.52 -13.27
C PRO A 39 10.35 6.67 -11.87
N ILE A 40 11.66 6.96 -11.79
CA ILE A 40 12.38 7.15 -10.52
C ILE A 40 11.96 8.47 -9.89
N VAL A 41 11.94 9.56 -10.68
CA VAL A 41 11.49 10.88 -10.21
C VAL A 41 10.02 10.82 -9.74
N ARG A 42 9.19 10.07 -10.46
CA ARG A 42 7.77 9.86 -10.07
C ARG A 42 7.65 9.17 -8.72
N ARG A 43 8.44 8.13 -8.46
CA ARG A 43 8.44 7.44 -7.18
C ARG A 43 8.90 8.33 -6.03
N GLU A 44 9.98 9.09 -6.24
CA GLU A 44 10.49 10.05 -5.26
C GLU A 44 9.48 11.18 -4.99
N TYR A 45 8.82 11.68 -6.04
CA TYR A 45 7.72 12.64 -5.92
C TYR A 45 6.59 12.13 -5.03
N VAL A 46 6.09 10.92 -5.29
CA VAL A 46 5.02 10.30 -4.49
C VAL A 46 5.45 10.10 -3.04
N SER A 47 6.65 9.57 -2.81
CA SER A 47 7.20 9.37 -1.45
C SER A 47 7.34 10.68 -0.68
N PHE A 48 7.81 11.75 -1.36
CA PHE A 48 7.97 13.07 -0.76
C PHE A 48 6.61 13.72 -0.42
N MET A 49 5.62 13.61 -1.32
CA MET A 49 4.28 14.15 -1.10
C MET A 49 3.54 13.43 0.02
N ASP A 50 3.68 12.12 0.14
CA ASP A 50 3.15 11.31 1.24
C ASP A 50 3.74 11.74 2.59
N MET A 51 5.06 11.92 2.65
CA MET A 51 5.74 12.38 3.85
C MET A 51 5.32 13.81 4.22
N SER A 52 5.25 14.72 3.25
CA SER A 52 4.83 16.11 3.46
C SER A 52 3.39 16.21 3.92
N SER A 53 2.48 15.42 3.35
CA SER A 53 1.07 15.34 3.76
C SER A 53 0.93 14.85 5.20
N SER A 54 1.71 13.83 5.56
CA SER A 54 1.74 13.28 6.92
C SER A 54 2.25 14.32 7.93
N LEU A 55 3.32 15.05 7.59
CA LEU A 55 3.87 16.10 8.45
C LEU A 55 2.93 17.30 8.59
N SER A 56 2.21 17.70 7.53
CA SER A 56 1.22 18.78 7.58
C SER A 56 0.06 18.41 8.49
N HIS A 57 -0.39 17.17 8.45
CA HIS A 57 -1.45 16.67 9.33
C HIS A 57 -1.01 16.67 10.80
N TYR A 58 0.22 16.24 11.08
CA TYR A 58 0.81 16.33 12.43
C TYR A 58 0.95 17.77 12.95
N ALA A 59 1.33 18.72 12.08
CA ALA A 59 1.46 20.11 12.45
C ALA A 59 0.10 20.78 12.74
N GLU A 60 -0.96 20.42 12.02
CA GLU A 60 -2.32 20.89 12.28
C GLU A 60 -2.88 20.30 13.59
N GLU A 61 -2.54 19.07 13.94
CA GLU A 61 -2.97 18.41 15.17
C GLU A 61 -2.29 19.03 16.42
N ILE A 62 -1.00 19.40 16.34
CA ILE A 62 -0.28 20.07 17.42
C ILE A 62 -0.80 21.50 17.65
N VAL A 63 -1.21 22.21 16.60
CA VAL A 63 -1.74 23.59 16.70
C VAL A 63 -3.17 23.59 17.29
N SER A 64 -3.96 22.52 17.08
CA SER A 64 -5.32 22.40 17.65
C SER A 64 -5.32 22.20 19.18
N ASP A 65 -4.24 21.65 19.74
CA ASP A 65 -4.11 21.43 21.19
C ASP A 65 -3.62 22.67 21.97
N GLU A 66 -3.14 23.73 21.29
CA GLU A 66 -2.67 24.97 21.93
C GLU A 66 -3.76 26.06 22.05
N ASP A 67 -4.93 25.93 21.43
CA ASP A 67 -5.97 26.96 21.38
C ASP A 67 -7.00 26.91 22.55
N GLU A 68 -6.78 26.12 23.60
CA GLU A 68 -7.60 26.12 24.82
C GLU A 68 -7.00 26.92 25.99
N ILE A 69 -6.32 28.05 25.76
CA ILE A 69 -5.95 28.97 26.85
C ILE A 69 -6.30 30.43 26.45
N SER A 70 -7.43 30.86 27.07
CA SER A 70 -7.80 32.22 27.44
C SER A 70 -8.07 33.28 26.37
N ASP A 71 -9.34 33.60 26.21
CA ASP A 71 -9.88 34.91 25.88
C ASP A 71 -9.47 35.95 26.94
N GLU A 72 -8.69 36.97 26.52
CA GLU A 72 -8.83 38.34 26.98
C GLU A 72 -8.02 39.30 26.11
N ASP A 73 -8.79 40.22 25.48
CA ASP A 73 -8.42 41.55 24.99
C ASP A 73 -7.22 41.76 24.05
N CYS A 74 -7.53 41.99 22.73
CA CYS A 74 -7.07 43.19 22.05
C CYS A 74 -7.83 43.47 20.75
N GLU A 75 -8.61 44.53 20.74
CA GLU A 75 -9.03 45.25 19.53
C GLU A 75 -7.79 45.73 18.75
N GLN A 76 -7.72 45.45 17.43
CA GLN A 76 -7.44 46.45 16.41
C GLN A 76 -7.33 45.94 14.99
N GLU A 77 -8.08 46.66 14.16
CA GLU A 77 -7.89 47.00 12.73
C GLU A 77 -8.02 45.91 11.64
N ASN A 78 -9.20 45.95 11.05
CA ASN A 78 -9.52 45.55 9.68
C ASN A 78 -8.56 46.12 8.64
N LYS A 79 -7.82 45.25 7.94
CA LYS A 79 -7.39 45.49 6.55
C LYS A 79 -7.81 44.35 5.65
N THR A 80 -8.96 44.52 5.05
CA THR A 80 -9.43 43.70 3.91
C THR A 80 -8.45 43.82 2.75
N ILE A 81 -7.65 42.80 2.50
CA ILE A 81 -6.90 42.63 1.27
C ILE A 81 -7.79 41.89 0.26
N LYS A 82 -8.26 42.63 -0.73
CA LYS A 82 -8.95 42.10 -1.93
C LYS A 82 -7.94 41.31 -2.76
N PHE A 83 -8.03 39.98 -2.67
CA PHE A 83 -7.38 39.06 -3.59
C PHE A 83 -8.43 38.13 -4.23
N PHE A 84 -9.26 38.73 -5.10
CA PHE A 84 -10.12 37.96 -5.98
C PHE A 84 -10.00 38.52 -7.40
N ARG A 85 -8.97 38.05 -8.14
CA ARG A 85 -8.94 38.11 -9.61
C ARG A 85 -7.61 37.56 -10.13
N PRO A 86 -7.45 36.20 -10.19
CA PRO A 86 -7.05 35.59 -11.47
C PRO A 86 -7.68 34.21 -11.77
N PHE A 87 -8.66 33.73 -10.99
CA PHE A 87 -9.23 32.37 -11.23
C PHE A 87 -10.15 32.24 -12.44
N LEU A 88 -10.64 33.35 -13.05
CA LEU A 88 -11.50 33.27 -14.24
C LEU A 88 -10.75 32.92 -15.53
N GLY A 89 -9.45 33.14 -15.60
CA GLY A 89 -8.65 32.86 -16.81
C GLY A 89 -8.33 31.38 -17.02
N ILE A 90 -8.14 30.62 -15.93
CA ILE A 90 -7.76 29.20 -15.99
C ILE A 90 -8.97 28.32 -16.31
N ALA A 91 -10.16 28.65 -15.79
CA ALA A 91 -11.40 27.96 -16.12
C ALA A 91 -11.78 28.08 -17.61
N ALA A 92 -11.52 29.22 -18.22
CA ALA A 92 -11.81 29.45 -19.64
C ALA A 92 -10.90 28.62 -20.58
N LEU A 93 -9.63 28.43 -20.20
CA LEU A 93 -8.69 27.58 -20.95
C LEU A 93 -9.02 26.09 -20.83
N PHE A 94 -9.53 25.65 -19.68
CA PHE A 94 -9.96 24.25 -19.47
C PHE A 94 -11.21 23.91 -20.29
N ILE A 95 -12.18 24.82 -20.37
CA ILE A 95 -13.40 24.66 -21.17
C ILE A 95 -13.05 24.67 -22.67
N LEU A 96 -12.08 25.49 -23.09
CA LEU A 96 -11.63 25.56 -24.49
C LEU A 96 -10.90 24.27 -24.92
N SER A 97 -10.11 23.68 -24.01
CA SER A 97 -9.41 22.40 -24.29
C SER A 97 -10.36 21.21 -24.36
N LEU A 98 -11.39 21.17 -23.52
CA LEU A 98 -12.43 20.13 -23.54
C LEU A 98 -13.31 20.21 -24.82
N THR A 99 -13.61 21.40 -25.30
CA THR A 99 -14.38 21.58 -26.54
C THR A 99 -13.57 21.24 -27.78
N LEU A 100 -12.27 21.55 -27.80
CA LEU A 100 -11.34 21.13 -28.87
C LEU A 100 -11.10 19.61 -28.89
N PHE A 101 -11.01 18.96 -27.73
CA PHE A 101 -10.89 17.51 -27.65
C PHE A 101 -12.15 16.80 -28.15
N ASN A 102 -13.35 17.26 -27.78
CA ASN A 102 -14.61 16.71 -28.30
C ASN A 102 -14.78 16.98 -29.81
N PHE A 103 -14.31 18.11 -30.31
CA PHE A 103 -14.37 18.41 -31.74
C PHE A 103 -13.40 17.54 -32.57
N MET A 104 -12.23 17.21 -32.03
CA MET A 104 -11.29 16.29 -32.71
C MET A 104 -11.76 14.84 -32.65
N SER A 105 -12.39 14.39 -31.58
CA SER A 105 -12.91 13.01 -31.48
C SER A 105 -14.14 12.76 -32.38
N HIS A 106 -14.91 13.78 -32.73
CA HIS A 106 -16.09 13.64 -33.62
C HIS A 106 -15.76 13.63 -35.11
N ASN A 107 -14.54 14.03 -35.52
CA ASN A 107 -14.13 14.07 -36.92
C ASN A 107 -13.28 12.90 -37.39
N PHE A 108 -13.14 11.83 -36.57
CA PHE A 108 -12.34 10.65 -36.92
C PHE A 108 -13.18 9.36 -37.04
N SER A 109 -14.47 9.50 -37.35
CA SER A 109 -15.33 8.36 -37.71
C SER A 109 -16.02 8.67 -39.00
N GLU A 110 -15.47 8.20 -40.08
CA GLU A 110 -16.05 7.80 -41.38
C GLU A 110 -15.07 8.04 -42.51
N GLN A 111 -14.44 6.98 -42.98
CA GLN A 111 -14.35 6.72 -44.41
C GLN A 111 -13.93 5.26 -44.69
N ASP A 112 -14.81 4.67 -45.41
CA ASP A 112 -14.91 3.38 -46.06
C ASP A 112 -13.66 2.85 -46.74
N GLY A 113 -13.59 1.53 -46.78
CA GLY A 113 -12.69 0.77 -47.68
C GLY A 113 -13.00 -0.72 -47.66
N GLU A 114 -14.09 -1.14 -48.29
CA GLU A 114 -14.32 -2.53 -48.70
C GLU A 114 -13.22 -2.96 -49.70
N ILE A 115 -12.49 -4.04 -49.40
CA ILE A 115 -11.91 -4.90 -50.41
C ILE A 115 -12.10 -6.36 -50.01
N PHE A 116 -12.86 -7.05 -50.84
CA PHE A 116 -13.04 -8.50 -50.88
C PHE A 116 -11.72 -9.26 -51.02
N SER A 117 -11.54 -10.29 -50.23
CA SER A 117 -11.04 -11.56 -50.77
C SER A 117 -11.35 -12.72 -49.78
N LYS A 118 -11.96 -13.70 -50.38
CA LYS A 118 -12.47 -14.94 -49.88
C LYS A 118 -11.30 -15.95 -49.85
N GLU A 119 -10.92 -16.45 -48.65
CA GLU A 119 -10.29 -17.77 -48.56
C GLU A 119 -10.59 -18.47 -47.22
N LYS A 120 -10.81 -19.74 -47.37
CA LYS A 120 -11.25 -20.82 -46.50
C LYS A 120 -10.71 -20.83 -45.07
N GLY A 121 -11.64 -21.01 -44.20
CA GLY A 121 -11.72 -21.79 -42.94
C GLY A 121 -10.46 -22.35 -42.27
N ILE A 122 -10.12 -21.73 -41.15
CA ILE A 122 -9.68 -22.43 -39.95
C ILE A 122 -10.49 -21.82 -38.81
N GLN A 123 -11.38 -22.62 -38.20
CA GLN A 123 -12.00 -22.24 -36.95
C GLN A 123 -10.93 -22.28 -35.86
N VAL A 124 -10.36 -21.14 -35.55
CA VAL A 124 -9.65 -20.93 -34.29
C VAL A 124 -10.75 -20.70 -33.26
N VAL A 125 -11.01 -21.70 -32.46
CA VAL A 125 -11.81 -21.55 -31.23
C VAL A 125 -10.97 -20.66 -30.30
N ASN A 126 -11.18 -19.37 -30.39
CA ASN A 126 -10.72 -18.43 -29.37
C ASN A 126 -11.68 -18.53 -28.18
N ASP A 127 -11.48 -19.57 -27.36
CA ASP A 127 -12.01 -19.61 -26.01
C ASP A 127 -11.01 -18.88 -25.08
N PHE A 128 -10.77 -17.60 -25.37
CA PHE A 128 -10.22 -16.64 -24.41
C PHE A 128 -11.39 -15.90 -23.75
N SER A 129 -12.16 -16.58 -22.91
CA SER A 129 -12.84 -15.89 -21.84
C SER A 129 -11.78 -15.55 -20.77
N SER A 130 -10.94 -14.54 -21.05
CA SER A 130 -10.28 -13.80 -19.99
C SER A 130 -11.39 -13.11 -19.21
N THR A 131 -11.82 -13.73 -18.12
CA THR A 131 -12.54 -13.03 -17.07
C THR A 131 -11.58 -11.95 -16.62
N GLU A 132 -11.75 -10.73 -17.07
CA GLU A 132 -11.02 -9.57 -16.53
C GLU A 132 -11.34 -9.55 -15.03
N LYS A 133 -10.37 -9.93 -14.22
CA LYS A 133 -10.48 -9.86 -12.77
C LYS A 133 -10.55 -8.39 -12.40
N SER A 134 -11.70 -7.96 -11.93
CA SER A 134 -11.90 -6.57 -11.50
C SER A 134 -11.26 -6.38 -10.14
N VAL A 135 -10.20 -5.60 -10.08
CA VAL A 135 -9.54 -5.21 -8.81
C VAL A 135 -10.34 -4.07 -8.18
N PHE A 136 -10.76 -4.23 -6.93
CA PHE A 136 -11.55 -3.25 -6.20
C PHE A 136 -10.75 -2.51 -5.13
N ALA A 137 -9.77 -3.18 -4.51
CA ALA A 137 -8.97 -2.64 -3.42
C ALA A 137 -7.62 -3.34 -3.31
N VAL A 138 -6.78 -2.90 -2.38
CA VAL A 138 -5.49 -3.52 -2.01
C VAL A 138 -5.38 -3.62 -0.50
N LEU A 139 -4.86 -4.74 0.02
CA LEU A 139 -4.50 -4.88 1.44
C LEU A 139 -3.14 -4.23 1.67
N THR A 140 -3.11 -3.01 2.24
CA THR A 140 -1.90 -2.19 2.29
C THR A 140 -1.12 -2.27 3.59
N LYS A 141 -1.78 -2.56 4.73
CA LYS A 141 -1.12 -2.76 6.03
C LYS A 141 -1.83 -3.81 6.86
N THR A 142 -1.07 -4.49 7.72
CA THR A 142 -1.60 -5.46 8.68
C THR A 142 -0.83 -5.38 9.99
N VAL A 143 -1.53 -5.53 11.12
CA VAL A 143 -0.94 -5.58 12.46
C VAL A 143 -1.57 -6.73 13.22
N GLY A 144 -0.80 -7.77 13.53
CA GLY A 144 -1.29 -8.95 14.24
C GLY A 144 -2.49 -9.62 13.58
N LEU A 145 -2.63 -9.49 12.26
CA LEU A 145 -3.80 -9.95 11.51
C LEU A 145 -3.87 -11.49 11.51
N GLU A 146 -4.99 -12.00 11.99
CA GLU A 146 -5.37 -13.40 11.89
C GLU A 146 -6.72 -13.54 11.17
N TRP A 147 -6.75 -14.39 10.15
CA TRP A 147 -7.98 -14.73 9.45
C TRP A 147 -8.74 -15.81 10.21
N SER A 148 -10.05 -15.73 10.20
CA SER A 148 -10.89 -16.80 10.77
C SER A 148 -10.57 -18.18 10.11
N ASN A 149 -10.64 -19.23 10.92
CA ASN A 149 -10.39 -20.59 10.46
C ASN A 149 -11.35 -21.04 9.35
N ASP A 150 -12.56 -20.49 9.34
CA ASP A 150 -13.60 -20.79 8.35
C ASP A 150 -13.46 -19.93 7.07
N SER A 151 -12.52 -18.98 7.03
CA SER A 151 -12.30 -18.15 5.86
C SER A 151 -11.63 -18.91 4.73
N SER A 152 -12.29 -18.98 3.58
CA SER A 152 -11.72 -19.51 2.34
C SER A 152 -10.84 -18.49 1.62
N TYR A 153 -10.96 -17.18 1.94
CA TYR A 153 -10.22 -16.07 1.34
C TYR A 153 -9.32 -15.42 2.40
N ARG A 154 -8.02 -15.56 2.22
CA ARG A 154 -6.99 -15.08 3.17
C ARG A 154 -5.92 -14.28 2.43
N PRO A 155 -6.23 -13.05 2.01
CA PRO A 155 -5.27 -12.24 1.27
C PRO A 155 -4.03 -11.90 2.11
N VAL A 156 -2.90 -11.77 1.42
CA VAL A 156 -1.63 -11.37 2.02
C VAL A 156 -1.35 -9.90 1.77
N LEU A 157 -0.46 -9.33 2.57
CA LEU A 157 -0.04 -7.93 2.44
C LEU A 157 0.43 -7.61 1.00
N GLY A 158 -0.08 -6.52 0.43
CA GLY A 158 0.17 -6.08 -0.93
C GLY A 158 -0.70 -6.76 -2.00
N GLN A 159 -1.54 -7.72 -1.62
CA GLN A 159 -2.42 -8.39 -2.57
C GLN A 159 -3.58 -7.50 -2.97
N THR A 160 -3.89 -7.52 -4.28
CA THR A 160 -5.12 -6.93 -4.83
C THR A 160 -6.34 -7.72 -4.40
N LEU A 161 -7.39 -7.02 -4.03
CA LEU A 161 -8.65 -7.57 -3.55
C LEU A 161 -9.72 -7.39 -4.63
N GLU A 162 -10.42 -8.46 -4.90
CA GLU A 162 -11.60 -8.53 -5.77
C GLU A 162 -12.86 -8.55 -4.88
N ASN A 163 -14.03 -8.82 -5.46
CA ASN A 163 -15.22 -9.13 -4.68
C ASN A 163 -14.91 -10.34 -3.77
N GLY A 164 -15.18 -10.18 -2.48
CA GLY A 164 -14.93 -11.25 -1.52
C GLY A 164 -15.12 -10.85 -0.07
N ILE A 165 -15.33 -11.87 0.78
CA ILE A 165 -15.55 -11.70 2.21
C ILE A 165 -14.21 -11.81 2.94
N LEU A 166 -13.88 -10.77 3.70
CA LEU A 166 -12.77 -10.70 4.62
C LEU A 166 -13.30 -11.03 6.02
N ASN A 167 -12.90 -12.18 6.55
CA ASN A 167 -13.29 -12.63 7.89
C ASN A 167 -12.07 -12.62 8.80
N VAL A 168 -11.94 -11.51 9.55
CA VAL A 168 -10.84 -11.24 10.48
C VAL A 168 -11.21 -11.77 11.85
N SER A 169 -10.38 -12.65 12.43
CA SER A 169 -10.57 -13.14 13.81
C SER A 169 -9.89 -12.25 14.83
N GLU A 170 -8.72 -11.67 14.51
CA GLU A 170 -7.93 -10.83 15.40
C GLU A 170 -7.03 -9.89 14.59
N GLY A 171 -6.64 -8.77 15.21
CA GLY A 171 -5.71 -7.81 14.64
C GLY A 171 -6.35 -6.77 13.74
N LEU A 172 -5.53 -6.09 12.95
CA LEU A 172 -5.89 -4.94 12.14
C LEU A 172 -5.53 -5.16 10.67
N ALA A 173 -6.42 -4.73 9.77
CA ALA A 173 -6.20 -4.75 8.33
C ALA A 173 -6.55 -3.40 7.72
N GLN A 174 -5.59 -2.74 7.03
CA GLN A 174 -5.85 -1.55 6.22
C GLN A 174 -6.06 -1.95 4.76
N ILE A 175 -7.16 -1.48 4.21
CA ILE A 175 -7.60 -1.74 2.84
C ILE A 175 -7.75 -0.39 2.15
N GLU A 176 -7.10 -0.24 1.00
CA GLU A 176 -7.22 0.94 0.15
C GLU A 176 -8.04 0.59 -1.09
N PHE A 177 -9.20 1.21 -1.23
CA PHE A 177 -10.06 1.07 -2.39
C PHE A 177 -9.50 1.85 -3.58
N ILE A 178 -9.71 1.33 -4.79
CA ILE A 178 -9.18 1.94 -6.03
C ILE A 178 -9.63 3.40 -6.21
N GLN A 179 -10.80 3.77 -5.70
CA GLN A 179 -11.27 5.16 -5.74
C GLN A 179 -10.68 6.04 -4.63
N GLY A 180 -9.84 5.49 -3.75
CA GLY A 180 -9.05 6.23 -2.77
C GLY A 180 -9.62 6.21 -1.34
N ALA A 181 -10.74 5.56 -1.07
CA ALA A 181 -11.21 5.36 0.30
C ALA A 181 -10.26 4.39 1.04
N THR A 182 -9.88 4.74 2.26
CA THR A 182 -9.08 3.88 3.15
C THR A 182 -9.97 3.34 4.26
N VAL A 183 -9.99 2.03 4.41
CA VAL A 183 -10.75 1.30 5.44
C VAL A 183 -9.79 0.56 6.36
N ILE A 184 -9.97 0.69 7.67
CA ILE A 184 -9.28 -0.10 8.69
C ILE A 184 -10.32 -1.00 9.34
N LEU A 185 -10.09 -2.31 9.27
CA LEU A 185 -10.87 -3.32 9.98
C LEU A 185 -10.16 -3.71 11.27
N GLU A 186 -10.90 -3.81 12.36
CA GLU A 186 -10.42 -4.33 13.64
C GLU A 186 -11.18 -5.63 13.95
N GLY A 187 -10.44 -6.73 14.10
CA GLY A 187 -10.99 -8.04 14.43
C GLY A 187 -11.52 -8.15 15.87
N PRO A 188 -12.56 -8.96 16.12
CA PRO A 188 -13.24 -9.79 15.13
C PRO A 188 -14.15 -8.98 14.20
N ALA A 189 -14.08 -9.21 12.87
CA ALA A 189 -14.86 -8.47 11.90
C ALA A 189 -15.15 -9.29 10.62
N VAL A 190 -16.33 -9.07 10.05
CA VAL A 190 -16.76 -9.64 8.77
C VAL A 190 -17.13 -8.52 7.82
N PHE A 191 -16.31 -8.32 6.81
CA PHE A 191 -16.46 -7.27 5.79
C PHE A 191 -16.38 -7.85 4.39
N GLU A 192 -17.32 -7.53 3.54
CA GLU A 192 -17.35 -7.93 2.14
C GLU A 192 -17.03 -6.73 1.24
N ILE A 193 -16.08 -6.90 0.34
CA ILE A 193 -15.79 -5.93 -0.72
C ILE A 193 -16.73 -6.23 -1.88
N THR A 194 -17.61 -5.30 -2.24
CA THR A 194 -18.63 -5.49 -3.29
C THR A 194 -18.38 -4.66 -4.54
N GLY A 195 -17.47 -3.69 -4.48
CA GLY A 195 -17.13 -2.83 -5.61
C GLY A 195 -15.93 -1.95 -5.35
N THR A 196 -15.61 -1.08 -6.30
CA THR A 196 -14.45 -0.15 -6.24
C THR A 196 -14.61 0.96 -5.19
N ASN A 197 -15.82 1.15 -4.65
CA ASN A 197 -16.15 2.17 -3.63
C ASN A 197 -17.28 1.71 -2.71
N THR A 198 -17.52 0.40 -2.60
CA THR A 198 -18.63 -0.16 -1.84
C THR A 198 -18.21 -1.42 -1.09
N GLY A 199 -18.81 -1.61 0.10
CA GLY A 199 -18.64 -2.82 0.90
C GLY A 199 -19.84 -3.07 1.82
N VAL A 200 -19.83 -4.25 2.48
CA VAL A 200 -20.84 -4.65 3.46
C VAL A 200 -20.15 -4.99 4.77
N LEU A 201 -20.50 -4.32 5.85
CA LEU A 201 -20.04 -4.68 7.19
C LEU A 201 -21.15 -5.44 7.91
N THR A 202 -20.93 -6.73 8.11
CA THR A 202 -21.90 -7.61 8.79
C THR A 202 -21.66 -7.67 10.30
N GLN A 203 -20.40 -7.58 10.73
CA GLN A 203 -19.97 -7.65 12.12
C GLN A 203 -18.62 -6.95 12.30
N GLY A 204 -18.40 -6.37 13.49
CA GLY A 204 -17.11 -5.85 13.94
C GLY A 204 -16.93 -4.37 13.71
N LYS A 205 -15.70 -3.91 13.85
CA LYS A 205 -15.35 -2.50 13.82
C LYS A 205 -14.65 -2.13 12.50
N LEU A 206 -15.06 -0.97 11.97
CA LEU A 206 -14.50 -0.39 10.77
C LEU A 206 -14.29 1.10 10.98
N ARG A 207 -13.10 1.62 10.65
CA ARG A 207 -12.90 3.07 10.48
C ARG A 207 -12.61 3.35 9.00
N ALA A 208 -13.31 4.33 8.44
CA ALA A 208 -13.10 4.76 7.05
C ALA A 208 -12.64 6.21 7.01
N ASN A 209 -11.64 6.47 6.16
CA ASN A 209 -11.24 7.81 5.76
C ASN A 209 -11.48 7.95 4.26
N VAL A 210 -12.36 8.87 3.89
CA VAL A 210 -12.80 9.05 2.50
C VAL A 210 -12.38 10.44 2.01
N PRO A 211 -11.29 10.53 1.24
CA PRO A 211 -10.87 11.79 0.66
C PRO A 211 -11.89 12.29 -0.36
N PRO A 212 -11.88 13.60 -0.69
CA PRO A 212 -12.87 14.21 -1.60
C PRO A 212 -13.02 13.52 -2.96
N VAL A 213 -11.94 12.89 -3.45
CA VAL A 213 -11.94 12.13 -4.73
C VAL A 213 -12.71 10.82 -4.65
N ALA A 214 -12.85 10.23 -3.46
CA ALA A 214 -13.57 8.98 -3.19
C ALA A 214 -14.98 9.20 -2.61
N LYS A 215 -15.45 10.43 -2.58
CA LYS A 215 -16.79 10.79 -2.08
C LYS A 215 -17.87 9.88 -2.67
N GLY A 216 -18.79 9.43 -1.81
CA GLY A 216 -19.81 8.45 -2.16
C GLY A 216 -19.42 7.02 -1.84
N PHE A 217 -18.32 6.81 -1.07
CA PHE A 217 -18.03 5.50 -0.49
C PHE A 217 -19.23 5.03 0.33
N ALA A 218 -19.70 3.82 0.05
CA ALA A 218 -20.91 3.29 0.67
C ALA A 218 -20.64 1.99 1.43
N VAL A 219 -21.25 1.87 2.61
CA VAL A 219 -21.20 0.66 3.41
C VAL A 219 -22.62 0.19 3.73
N ASP A 220 -22.96 -0.99 3.26
CA ASP A 220 -24.20 -1.66 3.65
C ASP A 220 -24.04 -2.25 5.05
N LEU A 221 -25.05 -2.04 5.89
CA LEU A 221 -25.12 -2.44 7.28
C LEU A 221 -26.37 -3.32 7.48
N PRO A 222 -26.48 -4.08 8.59
CA PRO A 222 -27.60 -4.99 8.81
C PRO A 222 -28.99 -4.34 8.71
N ARG A 223 -29.09 -3.04 8.98
CA ARG A 223 -30.39 -2.30 9.03
C ARG A 223 -30.41 -1.06 8.14
N GLY A 224 -29.52 -0.94 7.18
CA GLY A 224 -29.53 0.21 6.27
C GLY A 224 -28.23 0.35 5.51
N ASN A 225 -28.12 1.46 4.79
CA ASN A 225 -26.96 1.82 3.99
C ASN A 225 -26.41 3.17 4.45
N LEU A 226 -25.11 3.24 4.61
CA LEU A 226 -24.38 4.47 4.89
C LEU A 226 -23.68 4.95 3.62
N VAL A 227 -23.83 6.22 3.29
CA VAL A 227 -23.14 6.86 2.18
C VAL A 227 -22.31 8.04 2.70
N ASP A 228 -21.03 8.03 2.38
CA ASP A 228 -20.10 9.08 2.70
C ASP A 228 -20.33 10.35 1.87
N LEU A 229 -20.16 11.52 2.49
CA LEU A 229 -20.21 12.82 1.83
C LEU A 229 -18.86 13.57 1.84
N GLY A 230 -17.74 12.86 2.10
CA GLY A 230 -16.39 13.40 2.28
C GLY A 230 -16.02 13.43 3.76
N THR A 231 -15.80 12.24 4.37
CA THR A 231 -15.80 12.06 5.81
C THR A 231 -14.71 11.14 6.32
N GLU A 232 -14.44 11.28 7.60
CA GLU A 232 -13.83 10.25 8.42
C GLU A 232 -14.87 9.76 9.44
N PHE A 233 -15.18 8.45 9.43
CA PHE A 233 -16.21 7.85 10.28
C PHE A 233 -15.80 6.47 10.79
N GLY A 234 -16.44 6.06 11.90
CA GLY A 234 -16.32 4.73 12.49
C GLY A 234 -17.64 4.01 12.50
N LEU A 235 -17.60 2.70 12.35
CA LEU A 235 -18.73 1.78 12.43
C LEU A 235 -18.41 0.67 13.41
N ASN A 236 -19.37 0.28 14.25
CA ASN A 236 -19.29 -0.90 15.08
C ASN A 236 -20.59 -1.69 14.97
N VAL A 237 -20.53 -2.84 14.32
CA VAL A 237 -21.67 -3.75 14.17
C VAL A 237 -21.52 -4.88 15.18
N HIS A 238 -22.41 -4.89 16.15
CA HIS A 238 -22.43 -5.88 17.23
C HIS A 238 -23.10 -7.20 16.81
N ASP A 239 -22.83 -8.25 17.56
CA ASP A 239 -23.57 -9.48 17.47
C ASP A 239 -25.08 -9.20 17.66
N GLY A 240 -25.90 -9.69 16.73
CA GLY A 240 -27.34 -9.40 16.74
C GLY A 240 -27.76 -8.19 15.89
N GLY A 241 -26.81 -7.49 15.24
CA GLY A 241 -27.06 -6.54 14.16
C GLY A 241 -27.36 -5.11 14.63
N SER A 242 -27.19 -4.77 15.90
CA SER A 242 -27.15 -3.35 16.33
C SER A 242 -25.88 -2.71 15.80
N THR A 243 -25.98 -1.42 15.47
CA THR A 243 -24.89 -0.70 14.81
C THR A 243 -24.67 0.66 15.47
N GLU A 244 -23.42 0.99 15.76
CA GLU A 244 -23.00 2.33 16.16
C GLU A 244 -22.30 3.00 15.00
N ILE A 245 -22.62 4.27 14.75
CA ILE A 245 -22.08 5.11 13.69
C ILE A 245 -21.48 6.35 14.35
N PHE A 246 -20.22 6.63 14.10
CA PHE A 246 -19.47 7.76 14.67
C PHE A 246 -18.91 8.61 13.54
N VAL A 247 -19.08 9.94 13.57
CA VAL A 247 -18.51 10.84 12.56
C VAL A 247 -17.45 11.73 13.18
N TYR A 248 -16.19 11.47 12.83
CA TYR A 248 -15.05 12.25 13.31
C TYR A 248 -14.87 13.55 12.54
N LYS A 249 -15.08 13.50 11.20
CA LYS A 249 -14.94 14.67 10.32
C LYS A 249 -15.93 14.58 9.17
N GLY A 250 -16.57 15.69 8.80
CA GLY A 250 -17.48 15.79 7.65
C GLY A 250 -18.90 15.37 7.96
N LYS A 251 -19.57 14.71 7.04
CA LYS A 251 -20.96 14.26 7.12
C LYS A 251 -21.21 12.95 6.42
N ILE A 252 -22.03 12.10 6.98
CA ILE A 252 -22.56 10.91 6.31
C ILE A 252 -24.09 10.98 6.18
N LYS A 253 -24.61 10.23 5.25
CA LYS A 253 -26.05 9.98 5.11
C LYS A 253 -26.30 8.51 5.43
N TYR A 254 -27.21 8.25 6.37
CA TYR A 254 -27.67 6.91 6.70
C TYR A 254 -29.14 6.74 6.30
N ASP A 255 -29.39 5.79 5.42
CA ASP A 255 -30.73 5.37 5.00
C ASP A 255 -31.07 4.05 5.70
N GLY A 256 -31.92 4.11 6.72
CA GLY A 256 -32.27 3.00 7.60
C GLY A 256 -33.62 2.38 7.25
N LEU A 257 -33.77 1.09 7.60
CA LEU A 257 -35.01 0.33 7.50
C LEU A 257 -35.31 -0.41 8.79
N SER A 258 -36.44 -0.09 9.44
CA SER A 258 -36.89 -0.79 10.63
C SER A 258 -37.54 -2.13 10.31
N THR A 259 -37.66 -2.99 11.32
CA THR A 259 -38.41 -4.26 11.17
C THR A 259 -39.90 -4.08 10.92
N SER A 260 -40.47 -2.90 11.25
CA SER A 260 -41.84 -2.52 10.86
C SER A 260 -41.94 -2.03 9.42
N ASN A 261 -40.87 -2.14 8.63
CA ASN A 261 -40.77 -1.70 7.23
C ASN A 261 -40.87 -0.19 7.04
N GLU A 262 -40.53 0.60 8.08
CA GLU A 262 -40.45 2.06 8.03
C GLU A 262 -39.05 2.45 7.57
N SER A 263 -38.97 3.17 6.46
CA SER A 263 -37.70 3.74 5.97
C SER A 263 -37.51 5.15 6.51
N TYR A 264 -36.28 5.49 6.84
CA TYR A 264 -35.90 6.82 7.30
C TYR A 264 -34.50 7.19 6.84
N THR A 265 -34.24 8.48 6.77
CA THR A 265 -32.90 9.02 6.49
C THR A 265 -32.41 9.84 7.66
N ARG A 266 -31.13 9.72 8.00
CA ARG A 266 -30.41 10.57 8.96
C ARG A 266 -29.13 11.09 8.34
N GLU A 267 -28.89 12.38 8.51
CA GLU A 267 -27.55 12.94 8.32
C GLU A 267 -26.88 12.98 9.68
N VAL A 268 -25.63 12.50 9.75
CA VAL A 268 -24.78 12.52 10.95
C VAL A 268 -23.57 13.37 10.61
N SER A 269 -23.28 14.35 11.43
CA SER A 269 -22.23 15.35 11.22
C SER A 269 -21.07 15.13 12.20
N THR A 270 -19.97 15.86 11.97
CA THR A 270 -18.79 15.85 12.85
C THR A 270 -19.18 15.96 14.34
N GLY A 271 -18.65 15.05 15.16
CA GLY A 271 -18.88 15.01 16.61
C GLY A 271 -20.21 14.38 17.02
N GLU A 272 -21.00 13.88 16.07
CA GLU A 272 -22.26 13.20 16.33
C GLU A 272 -22.10 11.68 16.23
N ALA A 273 -22.91 10.96 17.04
CA ALA A 273 -22.95 9.51 17.01
C ALA A 273 -24.40 9.00 17.02
N LEU A 274 -24.64 7.94 16.23
CA LEU A 274 -25.95 7.35 16.04
C LEU A 274 -25.89 5.85 16.37
N PHE A 275 -26.77 5.38 17.24
CA PHE A 275 -26.98 3.97 17.53
C PHE A 275 -28.23 3.48 16.83
N ILE A 276 -28.10 2.40 16.07
CA ILE A 276 -29.23 1.69 15.44
C ILE A 276 -29.44 0.39 16.22
N ASP A 277 -30.60 0.24 16.80
CA ASP A 277 -30.93 -0.98 17.55
C ASP A 277 -31.10 -2.21 16.61
N PRO A 278 -31.21 -3.44 17.13
CA PRO A 278 -31.37 -4.63 16.30
C PRO A 278 -32.66 -4.65 15.47
N TYR A 279 -33.62 -3.78 15.84
CA TYR A 279 -34.91 -3.63 15.12
C TYR A 279 -34.88 -2.54 14.05
N GLY A 280 -33.76 -1.77 13.97
CA GLY A 280 -33.54 -0.73 12.99
C GLY A 280 -34.04 0.65 13.44
N TYR A 281 -34.24 0.91 14.73
CA TYR A 281 -34.62 2.22 15.24
C TYR A 281 -33.40 3.04 15.64
N PRO A 282 -33.29 4.31 15.17
CA PRO A 282 -32.14 5.17 15.42
C PRO A 282 -32.28 5.92 16.76
N ASN A 283 -31.20 5.96 17.55
CA ASN A 283 -31.08 6.74 18.78
C ASN A 283 -29.75 7.50 18.78
N TRP A 284 -29.76 8.78 19.11
CA TRP A 284 -28.54 9.55 19.26
C TRP A 284 -27.82 9.12 20.56
N ILE A 285 -26.50 8.95 20.46
CA ILE A 285 -25.63 8.60 21.57
C ILE A 285 -24.47 9.60 21.67
N GLU A 286 -23.76 9.60 22.79
CA GLU A 286 -22.53 10.37 22.94
C GLU A 286 -21.39 9.73 22.19
N MET A 287 -20.45 10.56 21.67
CA MET A 287 -19.21 10.07 21.08
C MET A 287 -18.41 9.31 22.15
N PRO A 288 -17.88 8.12 21.83
CA PRO A 288 -17.07 7.38 22.78
C PRO A 288 -15.77 8.13 23.08
N SER A 289 -15.30 7.99 24.32
CA SER A 289 -13.99 8.51 24.74
C SER A 289 -12.81 7.76 24.12
N GLU A 290 -13.03 6.50 23.69
CA GLU A 290 -12.07 5.70 22.96
C GLU A 290 -12.38 5.79 21.48
N SER A 291 -11.43 6.32 20.70
CA SER A 291 -11.57 6.39 19.24
C SER A 291 -11.16 5.07 18.59
N PHE A 292 -11.75 4.77 17.46
CA PHE A 292 -11.28 3.71 16.57
C PHE A 292 -9.88 4.06 16.07
N LEU A 293 -9.01 3.06 15.93
CA LEU A 293 -7.65 3.26 15.43
C LEU A 293 -7.66 3.85 14.02
N GLY A 294 -6.98 4.98 13.88
CA GLY A 294 -6.81 5.66 12.59
C GLY A 294 -5.61 5.15 11.79
N ALA A 295 -5.48 5.64 10.55
CA ALA A 295 -4.40 5.22 9.66
C ALA A 295 -3.00 5.61 10.18
N ALA A 296 -2.87 6.74 10.88
CA ALA A 296 -1.62 7.19 11.49
C ALA A 296 -1.21 6.29 12.66
N GLU A 297 -2.15 5.98 13.55
CA GLU A 297 -1.92 5.09 14.70
C GLU A 297 -1.57 3.68 14.22
N LEU A 298 -2.28 3.15 13.22
CA LEU A 298 -1.96 1.88 12.61
C LEU A 298 -0.55 1.87 12.00
N ALA A 299 -0.16 2.94 11.31
CA ALA A 299 1.17 3.07 10.74
C ALA A 299 2.24 3.08 11.84
N PHE A 300 2.01 3.79 12.94
CA PHE A 300 2.91 3.84 14.08
C PHE A 300 3.08 2.45 14.72
N ILE A 301 1.98 1.75 15.02
CA ILE A 301 2.01 0.41 15.61
C ILE A 301 2.71 -0.58 14.67
N SER A 302 2.45 -0.51 13.37
CA SER A 302 3.10 -1.33 12.36
C SER A 302 4.61 -1.10 12.30
N MET A 303 5.03 0.17 12.40
CA MET A 303 6.45 0.55 12.43
C MET A 303 7.13 0.04 13.70
N GLU A 304 6.52 0.21 14.86
CA GLU A 304 7.05 -0.26 16.15
C GLU A 304 7.21 -1.79 16.16
N GLN A 305 6.20 -2.53 15.68
CA GLN A 305 6.30 -3.98 15.54
C GLN A 305 7.40 -4.41 14.55
N SER A 306 7.56 -3.67 13.46
CA SER A 306 8.63 -3.93 12.48
C SER A 306 10.01 -3.72 13.11
N GLN A 307 10.19 -2.66 13.88
CA GLN A 307 11.46 -2.40 14.62
C GLN A 307 11.74 -3.46 15.68
N THR A 308 10.73 -3.88 16.43
CA THR A 308 10.87 -4.94 17.43
C THR A 308 11.28 -6.26 16.78
N ARG A 309 10.65 -6.63 15.67
CA ARG A 309 11.01 -7.84 14.90
C ARG A 309 12.42 -7.76 14.34
N TYR A 310 12.84 -6.59 13.85
CA TYR A 310 14.19 -6.38 13.35
C TYR A 310 15.23 -6.49 14.47
N SER A 311 15.01 -5.89 15.62
CA SER A 311 15.89 -6.00 16.78
C SER A 311 16.02 -7.45 17.28
N SER A 312 14.91 -8.18 17.35
CA SER A 312 14.91 -9.60 17.70
C SER A 312 15.65 -10.43 16.68
N TRP A 313 15.52 -10.11 15.39
CA TRP A 313 16.26 -10.78 14.33
C TRP A 313 17.78 -10.51 14.42
N ILE A 314 18.21 -9.27 14.74
CA ILE A 314 19.63 -8.95 14.93
C ILE A 314 20.20 -9.81 16.06
N ALA A 315 19.54 -9.84 17.22
CA ALA A 315 20.00 -10.62 18.37
C ALA A 315 20.12 -12.12 18.05
N LEU A 316 19.12 -12.69 17.38
CA LEU A 316 19.14 -14.09 16.92
C LEU A 316 20.24 -14.34 15.88
N SER A 317 20.48 -13.37 14.99
CA SER A 317 21.51 -13.44 13.96
C SER A 317 22.92 -13.53 14.57
N GLU A 318 23.18 -12.72 15.60
CA GLU A 318 24.45 -12.74 16.34
C GLU A 318 24.65 -14.06 17.12
N GLU A 319 23.57 -14.56 17.74
CA GLU A 319 23.58 -15.85 18.43
C GLU A 319 23.92 -17.01 17.48
N ILE A 320 23.16 -17.10 16.33
CA ILE A 320 23.41 -18.17 15.35
C ILE A 320 24.79 -18.05 14.73
N ALA A 321 25.25 -16.84 14.38
CA ALA A 321 26.58 -16.64 13.82
C ALA A 321 27.70 -17.01 14.78
N GLY A 322 27.46 -16.95 16.10
CA GLY A 322 28.38 -17.30 17.16
C GLY A 322 28.45 -18.78 17.51
N LEU A 323 27.57 -19.62 16.94
CA LEU A 323 27.63 -21.08 17.19
C LEU A 323 28.85 -21.71 16.49
N ASP A 324 29.49 -22.66 17.14
CA ASP A 324 30.66 -23.38 16.59
C ASP A 324 30.30 -24.17 15.31
N GLU A 325 29.03 -24.59 15.17
CA GLU A 325 28.51 -25.34 14.04
C GLU A 325 28.14 -24.45 12.87
N THR A 326 28.11 -23.12 13.03
CA THR A 326 27.77 -22.20 11.95
C THR A 326 28.92 -22.06 10.98
N LEU A 327 28.78 -22.64 9.80
CA LEU A 327 29.79 -22.61 8.75
C LEU A 327 29.85 -21.24 8.06
N LEU A 328 28.69 -20.58 7.90
CA LEU A 328 28.54 -19.34 7.14
C LEU A 328 27.29 -18.60 7.59
N TYR A 329 27.40 -17.32 7.88
CA TYR A 329 26.28 -16.47 8.17
C TYR A 329 26.43 -15.08 7.55
N TYR A 330 25.68 -14.83 6.48
CA TYR A 330 25.60 -13.52 5.83
C TYR A 330 24.33 -12.80 6.26
N SER A 331 24.48 -11.70 6.99
CA SER A 331 23.34 -10.84 7.36
C SER A 331 22.86 -9.95 6.22
N PHE A 332 23.67 -9.76 5.19
CA PHE A 332 23.41 -8.82 4.09
C PHE A 332 23.22 -7.38 4.59
N ASP A 333 23.88 -7.00 5.69
CA ASP A 333 23.94 -5.63 6.15
C ASP A 333 25.14 -4.93 5.52
N ASN A 334 24.89 -3.77 4.94
CA ASN A 334 25.94 -3.00 4.32
C ASN A 334 25.70 -1.52 4.51
N HIS A 335 26.75 -0.80 4.85
CA HIS A 335 26.75 0.65 5.01
C HIS A 335 27.24 1.41 3.76
N SER A 336 27.61 0.68 2.69
CA SER A 336 28.11 1.27 1.47
C SER A 336 27.57 0.58 0.23
N PRO A 337 26.84 1.29 -0.67
CA PRO A 337 26.30 0.71 -1.89
C PRO A 337 27.38 0.23 -2.87
N TRP A 338 28.64 0.58 -2.62
CA TRP A 338 29.80 0.20 -3.44
C TRP A 338 30.56 -1.01 -2.91
N SER A 339 30.17 -1.55 -1.73
CA SER A 339 30.84 -2.72 -1.17
C SER A 339 30.74 -3.92 -2.11
N ARG A 340 31.87 -4.55 -2.37
CA ARG A 340 31.99 -5.79 -3.15
C ARG A 340 32.35 -6.98 -2.27
N THR A 341 32.31 -6.80 -0.97
CA THR A 341 32.54 -7.85 0.02
C THR A 341 31.30 -8.03 0.87
N LEU A 342 30.81 -9.24 0.93
CA LEU A 342 29.76 -9.67 1.85
C LEU A 342 30.43 -10.30 3.06
N ASN A 343 30.34 -9.63 4.21
CA ASN A 343 31.01 -10.06 5.44
C ASN A 343 30.29 -11.28 6.05
N ASP A 344 31.05 -12.28 6.36
CA ASP A 344 30.58 -13.44 7.11
C ASP A 344 30.67 -13.16 8.62
N LEU A 345 29.52 -13.16 9.29
CA LEU A 345 29.46 -12.94 10.74
C LEU A 345 30.07 -14.11 11.52
N SER A 346 30.10 -15.34 10.99
CA SER A 346 30.80 -16.49 11.55
C SER A 346 32.30 -16.42 11.32
N ARG A 347 32.79 -15.46 10.51
CA ARG A 347 34.20 -15.17 10.22
C ARG A 347 35.01 -16.30 9.54
N ASN A 348 34.31 -17.22 8.89
CA ASN A 348 34.95 -18.32 8.18
C ASN A 348 35.27 -17.98 6.72
N SER A 349 34.32 -17.33 5.99
CA SER A 349 34.49 -17.05 4.57
C SER A 349 33.70 -15.85 4.12
N ASN A 350 34.38 -14.74 3.82
CA ASN A 350 33.73 -13.57 3.20
C ASN A 350 33.38 -13.87 1.74
N GLY A 351 32.22 -13.37 1.31
CA GLY A 351 31.73 -13.50 -0.06
C GLY A 351 32.19 -12.34 -0.95
N ALA A 352 32.60 -12.65 -2.19
CA ALA A 352 32.85 -11.65 -3.23
C ALA A 352 31.55 -11.37 -4.00
N VAL A 353 31.07 -10.13 -3.95
CA VAL A 353 29.86 -9.67 -4.66
C VAL A 353 30.19 -9.33 -6.08
N VAL A 354 29.62 -10.08 -7.03
CA VAL A 354 29.86 -9.93 -8.47
C VAL A 354 28.53 -9.57 -9.17
N GLY A 355 28.48 -8.40 -9.78
CA GLY A 355 27.31 -7.94 -10.55
C GLY A 355 26.17 -7.36 -9.72
N CYS A 356 25.86 -7.98 -8.60
CA CYS A 356 24.74 -7.62 -7.72
C CYS A 356 24.77 -6.16 -7.27
N LYS A 357 23.58 -5.61 -7.02
CA LYS A 357 23.40 -4.27 -6.46
C LYS A 357 22.85 -4.36 -5.04
N TRP A 358 23.29 -3.44 -4.18
CA TRP A 358 22.67 -3.27 -2.87
C TRP A 358 21.32 -2.58 -3.02
N THR A 359 20.35 -3.06 -2.29
CA THR A 359 18.96 -2.56 -2.27
C THR A 359 18.40 -2.62 -0.86
N ASP A 360 17.21 -2.08 -0.66
CA ASP A 360 16.49 -2.19 0.60
C ASP A 360 16.09 -3.63 0.87
N GLY A 361 16.24 -4.05 2.12
CA GLY A 361 15.90 -5.37 2.59
C GLY A 361 14.49 -5.46 3.15
N ARG A 362 14.27 -6.48 3.99
CA ARG A 362 12.96 -6.81 4.56
C ARG A 362 12.43 -5.75 5.54
N TRP A 363 13.31 -5.02 6.22
CA TRP A 363 12.96 -3.99 7.21
C TRP A 363 13.62 -2.67 6.87
N ALA A 364 13.03 -1.57 7.34
CA ALA A 364 13.63 -0.25 7.20
C ALA A 364 15.06 -0.23 7.78
N GLY A 365 16.01 0.27 7.01
CA GLY A 365 17.42 0.29 7.40
C GLY A 365 18.18 -1.04 7.25
N LYS A 366 17.51 -2.11 6.81
CA LYS A 366 18.12 -3.39 6.46
C LYS A 366 18.46 -3.41 4.98
N SER A 367 19.66 -3.80 4.62
CA SER A 367 20.07 -3.98 3.22
C SER A 367 19.81 -5.41 2.72
N ALA A 368 19.78 -5.54 1.40
CA ALA A 368 19.75 -6.81 0.68
C ALA A 368 20.60 -6.71 -0.61
N LEU A 369 20.87 -7.83 -1.25
CA LEU A 369 21.44 -7.86 -2.60
C LEU A 369 20.36 -8.20 -3.62
N ASP A 370 20.35 -7.43 -4.70
CA ASP A 370 19.51 -7.66 -5.88
C ASP A 370 20.32 -8.41 -6.95
N PHE A 371 19.74 -9.53 -7.43
CA PHE A 371 20.30 -10.44 -8.43
C PHE A 371 19.48 -10.33 -9.73
N THR A 372 19.53 -9.17 -10.39
CA THR A 372 18.72 -8.91 -11.59
C THR A 372 19.30 -9.56 -12.84
N ASN A 373 20.65 -9.64 -12.97
CA ASN A 373 21.31 -10.10 -14.17
C ASN A 373 21.74 -11.56 -14.03
N LYS A 374 21.85 -12.25 -15.17
CA LYS A 374 22.21 -13.68 -15.22
C LYS A 374 23.55 -14.03 -14.56
N ASN A 375 24.48 -13.07 -14.50
CA ASN A 375 25.83 -13.28 -13.95
C ASN A 375 25.98 -12.71 -12.53
N ASP A 376 24.89 -12.20 -11.93
CA ASP A 376 24.90 -11.69 -10.58
C ASP A 376 25.05 -12.84 -9.61
N GLN A 377 26.07 -12.79 -8.73
CA GLN A 377 26.38 -13.86 -7.80
C GLN A 377 27.21 -13.34 -6.61
N VAL A 378 27.18 -14.08 -5.53
CA VAL A 378 28.16 -13.98 -4.46
C VAL A 378 29.05 -15.23 -4.52
N ARG A 379 30.35 -15.04 -4.68
CA ARG A 379 31.34 -16.12 -4.68
C ARG A 379 31.99 -16.25 -3.33
N LEU A 380 32.03 -17.46 -2.83
CA LEU A 380 32.69 -17.81 -1.58
C LEU A 380 33.40 -19.17 -1.70
N GLU A 381 34.29 -19.46 -0.78
CA GLU A 381 34.94 -20.72 -0.71
C GLU A 381 34.69 -21.33 0.69
N LEU A 382 34.21 -22.56 0.74
CA LEU A 382 34.08 -23.34 1.97
C LEU A 382 35.12 -24.44 1.95
N PRO A 383 36.15 -24.36 2.79
CA PRO A 383 37.33 -25.20 2.68
C PRO A 383 37.15 -26.63 3.22
N THR A 384 35.98 -26.99 3.76
CA THR A 384 35.76 -28.24 4.48
C THR A 384 34.64 -29.08 3.86
N GLN A 385 34.77 -30.42 4.02
CA GLN A 385 33.70 -31.37 3.67
C GLN A 385 32.88 -31.69 4.93
N HIS A 386 31.58 -31.68 4.80
CA HIS A 386 30.66 -31.94 5.89
C HIS A 386 29.79 -33.18 5.58
N LEU A 387 29.51 -33.98 6.62
CA LEU A 387 28.63 -35.15 6.50
C LEU A 387 27.13 -34.78 6.45
N ALA A 388 26.80 -33.63 7.01
CA ALA A 388 25.44 -33.08 7.02
C ALA A 388 25.51 -31.55 6.96
N ILE A 389 24.53 -30.91 6.33
CA ILE A 389 24.45 -29.49 6.21
C ILE A 389 22.98 -29.05 6.33
N THR A 390 22.74 -27.92 6.99
CA THR A 390 21.46 -27.21 6.99
C THR A 390 21.63 -25.89 6.24
N LEU A 391 20.75 -25.60 5.30
CA LEU A 391 20.74 -24.38 4.49
C LEU A 391 19.51 -23.56 4.84
N GLY A 392 19.70 -22.25 5.04
CA GLY A 392 18.62 -21.30 5.28
C GLY A 392 18.88 -19.98 4.56
N ALA A 393 17.87 -19.39 3.95
CA ALA A 393 17.97 -18.09 3.30
C ALA A 393 16.62 -17.36 3.32
N TRP A 394 16.68 -16.04 3.49
CA TRP A 394 15.56 -15.16 3.23
C TRP A 394 15.67 -14.61 1.81
N ILE A 395 14.69 -14.92 0.97
CA ILE A 395 14.63 -14.49 -0.42
C ILE A 395 13.32 -13.79 -0.71
N LYS A 396 13.36 -12.78 -1.57
CA LYS A 396 12.20 -12.17 -2.21
C LYS A 396 12.28 -12.48 -3.70
N LEU A 397 11.24 -13.10 -4.23
CA LEU A 397 11.15 -13.47 -5.64
C LEU A 397 10.13 -12.55 -6.32
N ASP A 398 10.59 -11.70 -7.24
CA ASP A 398 9.71 -10.76 -7.95
C ASP A 398 8.97 -11.45 -9.10
N LYS A 399 9.59 -12.47 -9.72
CA LYS A 399 8.97 -13.29 -10.77
C LYS A 399 9.63 -14.67 -10.86
N LEU A 400 8.89 -15.65 -11.34
CA LEU A 400 9.43 -16.92 -11.76
C LEU A 400 10.07 -16.77 -13.15
N ASN A 401 11.23 -17.38 -13.34
CA ASN A 401 11.92 -17.41 -14.62
C ASN A 401 11.60 -18.72 -15.37
N GLU A 402 11.85 -18.72 -16.68
CA GLU A 402 11.72 -19.93 -17.50
C GLU A 402 12.80 -21.00 -17.20
N TYR A 403 13.83 -20.62 -16.42
CA TYR A 403 14.92 -21.47 -15.99
C TYR A 403 14.98 -21.58 -14.48
N PRO A 404 15.58 -22.68 -13.93
CA PRO A 404 15.84 -22.78 -12.51
C PRO A 404 16.70 -21.61 -12.01
N VAL A 405 16.27 -21.01 -10.89
CA VAL A 405 16.98 -19.89 -10.24
C VAL A 405 17.79 -20.43 -9.07
N PRO A 406 19.13 -20.47 -9.16
CA PRO A 406 19.96 -20.99 -8.08
C PRO A 406 19.97 -20.03 -6.88
N ILE A 407 19.81 -20.58 -5.68
CA ILE A 407 20.02 -19.90 -4.39
C ILE A 407 21.45 -20.15 -3.94
N ILE A 408 21.87 -21.43 -3.96
CA ILE A 408 23.23 -21.88 -3.69
C ILE A 408 23.60 -22.93 -4.72
N SER A 409 24.81 -22.85 -5.29
CA SER A 409 25.29 -23.81 -6.24
C SER A 409 26.81 -24.01 -6.09
N SER A 410 27.24 -25.26 -6.06
CA SER A 410 28.66 -25.61 -6.16
C SER A 410 29.17 -25.41 -7.60
N ASP A 411 30.37 -24.91 -7.76
CA ASP A 411 31.02 -24.70 -9.09
C ASP A 411 31.38 -26.00 -9.80
N SER A 412 31.43 -27.13 -9.09
CA SER A 412 31.79 -28.45 -9.63
C SER A 412 30.64 -29.45 -9.50
N ASN A 413 30.60 -30.42 -10.42
CA ASN A 413 29.69 -31.56 -10.35
C ASN A 413 30.33 -32.80 -9.68
N THR A 414 31.24 -32.58 -8.74
CA THR A 414 31.89 -33.65 -7.98
C THR A 414 30.93 -34.24 -6.96
N ASN A 415 31.26 -35.45 -6.46
CA ASN A 415 30.48 -36.12 -5.42
C ASN A 415 30.34 -35.21 -4.20
N GLY A 416 29.09 -35.01 -3.74
CA GLY A 416 28.75 -34.10 -2.64
C GLY A 416 28.47 -32.64 -3.08
N ALA A 417 28.57 -32.31 -4.37
CA ALA A 417 28.21 -30.97 -4.85
C ALA A 417 26.73 -30.66 -4.58
N VAL A 418 26.47 -29.49 -4.04
CA VAL A 418 25.13 -29.03 -3.63
C VAL A 418 24.59 -28.04 -4.66
N SER A 419 23.33 -28.24 -5.06
CA SER A 419 22.56 -27.29 -5.84
C SER A 419 21.20 -27.08 -5.20
N TRP A 420 20.93 -25.86 -4.75
CA TRP A 420 19.66 -25.45 -4.15
C TRP A 420 19.06 -24.35 -5.00
N PHE A 421 17.88 -24.57 -5.57
CA PHE A 421 17.30 -23.69 -6.58
C PHE A 421 15.78 -23.71 -6.57
N ILE A 422 15.17 -22.72 -7.21
CA ILE A 422 13.72 -22.66 -7.46
C ILE A 422 13.48 -22.98 -8.93
N ASN A 423 12.60 -23.96 -9.17
CA ASN A 423 12.15 -24.36 -10.52
C ASN A 423 11.19 -23.31 -11.13
N PRO A 424 11.00 -23.34 -12.48
CA PRO A 424 10.00 -22.50 -13.16
C PRO A 424 8.56 -22.66 -12.66
N ASP A 425 8.22 -23.80 -12.06
CA ASP A 425 6.93 -24.08 -11.42
C ASP A 425 6.83 -23.60 -9.96
N GLY A 426 7.85 -22.86 -9.47
CA GLY A 426 7.88 -22.28 -8.12
C GLY A 426 8.28 -23.24 -7.01
N LYS A 427 8.70 -24.47 -7.35
CA LYS A 427 9.14 -25.46 -6.35
C LYS A 427 10.58 -25.27 -5.97
N LEU A 428 10.84 -25.35 -4.67
CA LEU A 428 12.18 -25.38 -4.09
C LEU A 428 12.77 -26.79 -4.24
N VAL A 429 13.96 -26.90 -4.81
CA VAL A 429 14.66 -28.16 -5.08
C VAL A 429 16.05 -28.12 -4.47
N LEU A 430 16.38 -29.13 -3.67
CA LEU A 430 17.74 -29.40 -3.20
C LEU A 430 18.25 -30.65 -3.87
N GLN A 431 19.38 -30.52 -4.56
CA GLN A 431 20.06 -31.64 -5.25
C GLN A 431 21.47 -31.80 -4.71
N ILE A 432 21.85 -33.01 -4.41
CA ILE A 432 23.22 -33.38 -4.03
C ILE A 432 23.73 -34.39 -5.06
N THR A 433 24.84 -34.06 -5.71
CA THR A 433 25.49 -34.95 -6.70
C THR A 433 26.08 -36.15 -5.98
N LYS A 434 25.76 -37.34 -6.46
CA LYS A 434 26.28 -38.60 -5.99
C LYS A 434 26.86 -39.36 -7.17
N ASP A 435 28.09 -39.89 -7.03
CA ASP A 435 28.71 -40.76 -8.04
C ASP A 435 27.93 -42.06 -8.26
#